data_d38cd10f4d95dcb6f226e6bc80174d07
#
_entry.id   d38cd10f4d95dcb6f226e6bc80174d07
#
_cell.length_a   1.000
_cell.length_b   1.000
_cell.length_c   1.000
_cell.angle_alpha   90.00
_cell.angle_beta   90.00
_cell.angle_gamma   90.00
#
_symmetry.space_group_name_H-M   'P 1'
#
loop_
_entity.id
_entity.type
_entity.pdbx_description
1 polymer ?
#
loop_
_entity_poly.entity_id
_entity_poly.type
_entity_poly.pdbx_seq_one_letter_code
_entity_poly.pdbx_strand_id
1 'polypeptide(L)'
;MRKLSLTISLLLVLTTSGCGGGSSNPQESFVSGNGSVTFITPPNRVSAPALAGITLSGNEFKYSIGKVGVVNVWASWCSPCRAEIPTIIEFAKNYPDVQFMGILTRDNPVNAEALSRRLAIPYPTFIDDSLLIGFKGSLPANAIPSTVIIDKNGKVAARISGVVTVNSLKNVIEKVANE
;
A
#
# COMPACT_ATOMS: atom_id res chain seq x y z
N MET A 1 -32.60 32.99 70.64
CA MET A 1 -33.06 31.80 69.89
C MET A 1 -32.63 32.00 68.45
N ARG A 2 -31.38 31.60 68.12
CA ARG A 2 -30.76 31.86 66.80
C ARG A 2 -30.77 30.53 66.05
N LYS A 3 -31.45 30.50 64.90
CA LYS A 3 -31.49 29.38 64.01
C LYS A 3 -30.22 29.38 63.15
N LEU A 4 -29.41 28.33 63.28
CA LEU A 4 -28.19 28.12 62.52
C LEU A 4 -28.55 27.33 61.25
N SER A 5 -28.53 28.01 60.12
CA SER A 5 -28.72 27.37 58.81
C SER A 5 -27.39 26.77 58.33
N LEU A 6 -27.37 25.44 58.21
CA LEU A 6 -26.22 24.69 57.66
C LEU A 6 -26.42 24.56 56.15
N THR A 7 -25.68 25.32 55.37
CA THR A 7 -25.65 25.18 53.88
C THR A 7 -24.60 24.14 53.53
N ILE A 8 -25.04 22.98 53.09
CA ILE A 8 -24.19 21.93 52.52
C ILE A 8 -23.85 22.30 51.09
N SER A 9 -22.60 22.69 50.86
CA SER A 9 -22.06 22.94 49.50
C SER A 9 -21.66 21.57 48.90
N LEU A 10 -22.44 21.10 47.92
CA LEU A 10 -22.17 19.88 47.16
C LEU A 10 -21.12 20.19 46.06
N LEU A 11 -19.88 19.79 46.30
CA LEU A 11 -18.79 19.90 45.34
C LEU A 11 -18.97 18.82 44.28
N LEU A 12 -19.39 19.19 43.08
CA LEU A 12 -19.49 18.30 41.93
C LEU A 12 -18.10 18.14 41.30
N VAL A 13 -17.43 17.02 41.59
CA VAL A 13 -16.16 16.67 40.92
C VAL A 13 -16.47 16.10 39.56
N LEU A 14 -16.23 16.88 38.49
CA LEU A 14 -16.23 16.39 37.10
C LEU A 14 -14.94 15.59 36.89
N THR A 15 -15.03 14.27 36.91
CA THR A 15 -13.98 13.39 36.41
C THR A 15 -14.07 13.35 34.87
N THR A 16 -13.19 14.07 34.19
CA THR A 16 -12.98 13.92 32.75
C THR A 16 -12.22 12.61 32.50
N SER A 17 -12.96 11.57 32.16
CA SER A 17 -12.37 10.33 31.67
C SER A 17 -11.83 10.59 30.25
N GLY A 18 -10.52 10.81 30.15
CA GLY A 18 -9.81 10.84 28.90
C GLY A 18 -9.78 9.46 28.27
N CYS A 19 -10.64 9.17 27.30
CA CYS A 19 -10.52 8.01 26.41
C CYS A 19 -9.34 8.23 25.48
N GLY A 20 -8.14 7.88 25.94
CA GLY A 20 -6.94 7.69 25.12
C GLY A 20 -6.71 6.21 24.89
N GLY A 21 -7.58 5.54 24.15
CA GLY A 21 -7.43 4.15 23.74
C GLY A 21 -7.30 4.08 22.22
N GLY A 22 -6.12 4.42 21.68
CA GLY A 22 -5.77 4.11 20.31
C GLY A 22 -5.56 2.60 20.17
N SER A 23 -6.64 1.85 19.99
CA SER A 23 -6.58 0.47 19.52
C SER A 23 -6.17 0.53 18.04
N SER A 24 -4.88 0.31 17.76
CA SER A 24 -4.38 0.14 16.41
C SER A 24 -4.82 -1.23 15.88
N ASN A 25 -6.08 -1.32 15.47
CA ASN A 25 -6.55 -2.44 14.66
C ASN A 25 -5.85 -2.32 13.29
N PRO A 26 -5.14 -3.36 12.83
CA PRO A 26 -4.48 -3.34 11.51
C PRO A 26 -5.45 -3.12 10.35
N GLN A 27 -6.74 -3.17 10.60
CA GLN A 27 -7.81 -3.10 9.60
C GLN A 27 -8.34 -1.69 9.32
N GLU A 28 -8.05 -0.69 10.16
CA GLU A 28 -8.57 0.67 9.98
C GLU A 28 -7.67 1.63 9.18
N SER A 29 -6.50 1.16 8.74
CA SER A 29 -5.57 1.96 7.93
C SER A 29 -5.97 2.14 6.46
N PHE A 30 -7.21 1.76 6.08
CA PHE A 30 -7.62 1.58 4.67
C PHE A 30 -8.07 2.85 3.93
N VAL A 31 -8.12 4.03 4.55
CA VAL A 31 -8.75 5.21 3.95
C VAL A 31 -7.86 6.45 3.91
N SER A 32 -6.61 6.40 4.30
CA SER A 32 -5.75 7.57 4.16
C SER A 32 -4.87 7.48 2.90
N GLY A 33 -5.31 8.12 1.82
CA GLY A 33 -4.55 8.28 0.58
C GLY A 33 -3.32 9.20 0.71
N ASN A 34 -2.60 9.12 1.83
CA ASN A 34 -1.48 9.99 2.19
C ASN A 34 -0.11 9.30 2.18
N GLY A 35 0.02 8.17 1.48
CA GLY A 35 1.30 7.43 1.42
C GLY A 35 1.68 6.72 2.71
N SER A 36 0.70 6.37 3.56
CA SER A 36 0.97 5.64 4.80
C SER A 36 1.52 4.24 4.53
N VAL A 37 2.55 3.85 5.29
CA VAL A 37 3.22 2.55 5.14
C VAL A 37 2.78 1.62 6.26
N THR A 38 2.31 0.43 5.88
CA THR A 38 2.03 -0.67 6.81
C THR A 38 3.06 -1.78 6.58
N PHE A 39 3.75 -2.22 7.64
CA PHE A 39 4.68 -3.35 7.59
C PHE A 39 4.08 -4.58 8.26
N ILE A 40 4.37 -5.76 7.72
CA ILE A 40 4.14 -7.05 8.37
C ILE A 40 5.50 -7.57 8.85
N THR A 41 5.58 -7.91 10.14
CA THR A 41 6.80 -8.51 10.70
C THR A 41 7.05 -9.89 10.06
N PRO A 42 8.31 -10.31 9.83
CA PRO A 42 8.63 -11.53 9.10
C PRO A 42 7.87 -12.80 9.52
N PRO A 43 7.66 -13.10 10.83
CA PRO A 43 6.93 -14.29 11.25
C PRO A 43 5.45 -14.30 10.82
N ASN A 44 4.86 -13.12 10.61
CA ASN A 44 3.43 -12.95 10.30
C ASN A 44 3.16 -12.78 8.80
N ARG A 45 4.20 -12.77 7.96
CA ARG A 45 4.05 -12.63 6.51
C ARG A 45 3.45 -13.88 5.90
N VAL A 46 2.46 -13.68 5.04
CA VAL A 46 1.88 -14.75 4.22
C VAL A 46 2.43 -14.67 2.79
N SER A 47 2.38 -15.77 2.07
CA SER A 47 2.82 -15.83 0.68
C SER A 47 2.00 -14.87 -0.19
N ALA A 48 2.68 -14.13 -1.06
CA ALA A 48 2.02 -13.39 -2.11
C ALA A 48 1.31 -14.34 -3.08
N PRO A 49 0.24 -13.91 -3.76
CA PRO A 49 -0.36 -14.71 -4.82
C PRO A 49 0.65 -14.95 -5.94
N ALA A 50 0.42 -15.98 -6.73
CA ALA A 50 1.18 -16.19 -7.95
C ALA A 50 0.92 -15.02 -8.91
N LEU A 51 1.94 -14.19 -9.14
CA LEU A 51 1.86 -13.04 -10.06
C LEU A 51 2.39 -13.52 -11.43
N ALA A 52 1.49 -13.97 -12.28
CA ALA A 52 1.78 -14.42 -13.63
C ALA A 52 0.58 -14.12 -14.54
N GLY A 53 0.84 -13.80 -15.80
CA GLY A 53 -0.20 -13.55 -16.78
C GLY A 53 0.23 -12.59 -17.89
N ILE A 54 -0.75 -12.21 -18.71
CA ILE A 54 -0.56 -11.29 -19.82
C ILE A 54 -0.43 -9.85 -19.30
N THR A 55 0.49 -9.11 -19.88
CA THR A 55 0.76 -7.71 -19.57
C THR A 55 0.21 -6.77 -20.65
N LEU A 56 0.24 -5.46 -20.38
CA LEU A 56 -0.17 -4.42 -21.34
C LEU A 56 0.57 -4.49 -22.68
N SER A 57 1.82 -5.02 -22.69
CA SER A 57 2.57 -5.24 -23.93
C SER A 57 2.15 -6.47 -24.73
N GLY A 58 1.16 -7.24 -24.23
CA GLY A 58 0.72 -8.50 -24.82
C GLY A 58 1.62 -9.70 -24.51
N ASN A 59 2.72 -9.50 -23.81
CA ASN A 59 3.64 -10.58 -23.44
C ASN A 59 3.24 -11.22 -22.11
N GLU A 60 3.55 -12.50 -21.96
CA GLU A 60 3.48 -13.17 -20.67
C GLU A 60 4.62 -12.68 -19.75
N PHE A 61 4.29 -12.51 -18.48
CA PHE A 61 5.27 -12.22 -17.44
C PHE A 61 4.96 -13.03 -16.18
N LYS A 62 6.01 -13.39 -15.46
CA LYS A 62 5.90 -14.08 -14.17
C LYS A 62 6.91 -13.51 -13.18
N TYR A 63 6.43 -13.14 -11.99
CA TYR A 63 7.29 -12.75 -10.89
C TYR A 63 8.15 -13.92 -10.43
N SER A 64 9.43 -13.66 -10.18
CA SER A 64 10.41 -14.64 -9.71
C SER A 64 10.70 -14.44 -8.22
N ILE A 65 10.43 -15.44 -7.40
CA ILE A 65 10.87 -15.48 -6.01
C ILE A 65 12.41 -15.43 -5.95
N GLY A 66 12.97 -14.80 -4.94
CA GLY A 66 14.42 -14.57 -4.80
C GLY A 66 14.82 -13.11 -4.94
N LYS A 67 13.92 -12.26 -5.46
CA LYS A 67 14.07 -10.82 -5.52
C LYS A 67 12.96 -10.13 -4.72
N VAL A 68 13.26 -8.93 -4.20
CA VAL A 68 12.20 -8.05 -3.66
C VAL A 68 11.28 -7.66 -4.81
N GLY A 69 9.97 -7.80 -4.62
CA GLY A 69 8.95 -7.37 -5.59
C GLY A 69 8.29 -6.07 -5.16
N VAL A 70 8.07 -5.17 -6.11
CA VAL A 70 7.25 -3.96 -5.96
C VAL A 70 6.08 -4.05 -6.91
N VAL A 71 4.86 -4.14 -6.37
CA VAL A 71 3.61 -4.28 -7.13
C VAL A 71 2.80 -3.00 -6.99
N ASN A 72 2.77 -2.19 -8.04
CA ASN A 72 1.98 -0.96 -8.08
C ASN A 72 0.60 -1.23 -8.69
N VAL A 73 -0.47 -0.91 -7.96
CA VAL A 73 -1.85 -1.06 -8.42
C VAL A 73 -2.38 0.30 -8.88
N TRP A 74 -2.75 0.39 -10.15
CA TRP A 74 -3.05 1.67 -10.79
C TRP A 74 -4.12 1.58 -11.88
N ALA A 75 -4.56 2.75 -12.34
CA ALA A 75 -5.41 2.90 -13.52
C ALA A 75 -5.05 4.18 -14.28
N SER A 76 -5.30 4.21 -15.59
CA SER A 76 -4.97 5.37 -16.44
C SER A 76 -5.81 6.61 -16.12
N TRP A 77 -7.03 6.43 -15.64
CA TRP A 77 -7.93 7.51 -15.24
C TRP A 77 -7.64 8.04 -13.82
N CYS A 78 -6.83 7.34 -13.04
CA CYS A 78 -6.51 7.69 -11.65
C CYS A 78 -5.45 8.81 -11.62
N SER A 79 -5.86 10.04 -11.32
CA SER A 79 -4.95 11.19 -11.27
C SER A 79 -3.79 11.04 -10.27
N PRO A 80 -4.01 10.60 -9.00
CA PRO A 80 -2.92 10.37 -8.06
C PRO A 80 -1.98 9.23 -8.50
N CYS A 81 -2.51 8.18 -9.19
CA CYS A 81 -1.65 7.13 -9.74
C CYS A 81 -0.67 7.69 -10.78
N ARG A 82 -1.18 8.56 -11.67
CA ARG A 82 -0.32 9.22 -12.69
C ARG A 82 0.75 10.10 -12.06
N ALA A 83 0.47 10.70 -10.91
CA ALA A 83 1.42 11.57 -10.21
C ALA A 83 2.60 10.79 -9.61
N GLU A 84 2.40 9.54 -9.17
CA GLU A 84 3.45 8.72 -8.56
C GLU A 84 4.29 7.92 -9.57
N ILE A 85 3.74 7.63 -10.77
CA ILE A 85 4.42 6.81 -11.79
C ILE A 85 5.85 7.28 -12.10
N PRO A 86 6.17 8.59 -12.25
CA PRO A 86 7.54 9.04 -12.48
C PRO A 86 8.52 8.59 -11.37
N THR A 87 8.08 8.65 -10.10
CA THR A 87 8.89 8.16 -8.97
C THR A 87 9.14 6.66 -9.10
N ILE A 88 8.11 5.87 -9.40
CA ILE A 88 8.25 4.41 -9.54
C ILE A 88 9.16 4.05 -10.72
N ILE A 89 9.07 4.78 -11.84
CA ILE A 89 9.96 4.61 -13.02
C ILE A 89 11.42 4.84 -12.64
N GLU A 90 11.69 5.91 -11.90
CA GLU A 90 13.05 6.22 -11.42
C GLU A 90 13.62 5.09 -10.56
N PHE A 91 12.81 4.58 -9.62
CA PHE A 91 13.23 3.46 -8.79
C PHE A 91 13.42 2.17 -9.59
N ALA A 92 12.54 1.87 -10.54
CA ALA A 92 12.69 0.68 -11.39
C ALA A 92 14.00 0.69 -12.21
N LYS A 93 14.50 1.87 -12.58
CA LYS A 93 15.78 2.04 -13.28
C LYS A 93 16.99 1.93 -12.34
N ASN A 94 16.85 2.44 -11.11
CA ASN A 94 17.97 2.55 -10.16
C ASN A 94 18.13 1.33 -9.23
N TYR A 95 17.13 0.45 -9.16
CA TYR A 95 17.13 -0.75 -8.33
C TYR A 95 17.00 -2.04 -9.16
N PRO A 96 18.05 -2.46 -9.92
CA PRO A 96 17.99 -3.61 -10.84
C PRO A 96 17.77 -4.94 -10.14
N ASP A 97 18.06 -5.04 -8.84
CA ASP A 97 17.82 -6.22 -8.03
C ASP A 97 16.41 -6.29 -7.45
N VAL A 98 15.59 -5.27 -7.68
CA VAL A 98 14.17 -5.22 -7.30
C VAL A 98 13.32 -5.43 -8.54
N GLN A 99 12.35 -6.33 -8.45
CA GLN A 99 11.45 -6.61 -9.55
C GLN A 99 10.19 -5.75 -9.45
N PHE A 100 10.11 -4.72 -10.30
CA PHE A 100 8.94 -3.85 -10.39
C PHE A 100 7.90 -4.43 -11.34
N MET A 101 6.63 -4.32 -10.98
CA MET A 101 5.50 -4.71 -11.80
C MET A 101 4.25 -3.89 -11.45
N GLY A 102 3.32 -3.80 -12.37
CA GLY A 102 2.02 -3.17 -12.18
C GLY A 102 0.89 -4.19 -12.20
N ILE A 103 -0.24 -3.87 -11.58
CA ILE A 103 -1.53 -4.50 -11.82
C ILE A 103 -2.52 -3.41 -12.22
N LEU A 104 -3.07 -3.53 -13.41
CA LEU A 104 -4.13 -2.66 -13.89
C LEU A 104 -5.45 -3.05 -13.22
N THR A 105 -6.21 -2.09 -12.71
CA THR A 105 -7.51 -2.38 -12.11
C THR A 105 -8.60 -1.45 -12.63
N ARG A 106 -9.76 -2.01 -12.93
CA ARG A 106 -10.95 -1.25 -13.35
C ARG A 106 -10.68 -0.23 -14.46
N ASP A 107 -9.89 -0.61 -15.45
CA ASP A 107 -9.46 0.26 -16.55
C ASP A 107 -9.54 -0.49 -17.90
N ASN A 108 -9.61 0.30 -18.97
CA ASN A 108 -9.48 -0.24 -20.32
C ASN A 108 -7.97 -0.43 -20.65
N PRO A 109 -7.52 -1.65 -20.97
CA PRO A 109 -6.13 -1.91 -21.31
C PRO A 109 -5.57 -1.04 -22.43
N VAL A 110 -6.38 -0.65 -23.42
CA VAL A 110 -5.94 0.23 -24.51
C VAL A 110 -5.56 1.62 -24.00
N ASN A 111 -6.37 2.20 -23.09
CA ASN A 111 -6.08 3.50 -22.50
C ASN A 111 -4.83 3.44 -21.60
N ALA A 112 -4.73 2.37 -20.80
CA ALA A 112 -3.60 2.13 -19.93
C ALA A 112 -2.30 1.91 -20.71
N GLU A 113 -2.35 1.17 -21.83
CA GLU A 113 -1.20 0.97 -22.70
C GLU A 113 -0.74 2.29 -23.35
N ALA A 114 -1.69 3.11 -23.84
CA ALA A 114 -1.36 4.42 -24.39
C ALA A 114 -0.67 5.33 -23.37
N LEU A 115 -1.13 5.31 -22.09
CA LEU A 115 -0.48 6.03 -21.00
C LEU A 115 0.90 5.45 -20.68
N SER A 116 1.02 4.12 -20.60
CA SER A 116 2.27 3.41 -20.33
C SER A 116 3.35 3.76 -21.35
N ARG A 117 3.00 3.76 -22.64
CA ARG A 117 3.92 4.18 -23.71
C ARG A 117 4.31 5.65 -23.59
N ARG A 118 3.34 6.55 -23.32
CA ARG A 118 3.60 7.98 -23.18
C ARG A 118 4.55 8.31 -22.04
N LEU A 119 4.43 7.59 -20.91
CA LEU A 119 5.28 7.77 -19.73
C LEU A 119 6.56 6.92 -19.78
N ALA A 120 6.71 6.06 -20.81
CA ALA A 120 7.80 5.10 -20.95
C ALA A 120 7.98 4.23 -19.68
N ILE A 121 6.87 3.64 -19.19
CA ILE A 121 6.90 2.74 -18.01
C ILE A 121 7.76 1.52 -18.35
N PRO A 122 8.87 1.25 -17.63
CA PRO A 122 9.83 0.21 -18.01
C PRO A 122 9.48 -1.17 -17.45
N TYR A 123 8.46 -1.29 -16.61
CA TYR A 123 8.08 -2.53 -15.93
C TYR A 123 6.77 -3.09 -16.48
N PRO A 124 6.62 -4.44 -16.47
CA PRO A 124 5.40 -5.10 -16.94
C PRO A 124 4.21 -4.73 -16.06
N THR A 125 3.04 -4.57 -16.67
CA THR A 125 1.78 -4.34 -15.96
C THR A 125 0.78 -5.40 -16.39
N PHE A 126 0.32 -6.23 -15.46
CA PHE A 126 -0.72 -7.23 -15.68
C PHE A 126 -2.05 -6.57 -15.99
N ILE A 127 -2.81 -7.14 -16.94
CA ILE A 127 -4.14 -6.66 -17.31
C ILE A 127 -5.25 -7.35 -16.51
N ASP A 128 -4.95 -8.43 -15.80
CA ASP A 128 -5.90 -9.19 -14.99
C ASP A 128 -5.90 -8.69 -13.53
N ASP A 129 -6.95 -7.96 -13.16
CA ASP A 129 -7.11 -7.45 -11.80
C ASP A 129 -7.60 -8.51 -10.79
N SER A 130 -7.98 -9.71 -11.25
CA SER A 130 -8.30 -10.82 -10.35
C SER A 130 -7.12 -11.25 -9.49
N LEU A 131 -5.89 -10.95 -9.92
CA LEU A 131 -4.66 -11.12 -9.12
C LEU A 131 -4.73 -10.41 -7.76
N LEU A 132 -5.48 -9.32 -7.66
CA LEU A 132 -5.68 -8.58 -6.41
C LEU A 132 -6.42 -9.38 -5.34
N ILE A 133 -7.22 -10.36 -5.75
CA ILE A 133 -7.97 -11.22 -4.83
C ILE A 133 -7.00 -11.99 -3.91
N GLY A 134 -5.86 -12.39 -4.44
CA GLY A 134 -4.85 -13.13 -3.69
C GLY A 134 -4.19 -12.34 -2.54
N PHE A 135 -4.30 -11.01 -2.53
CA PHE A 135 -3.78 -10.17 -1.45
C PHE A 135 -4.75 -9.98 -0.28
N LYS A 136 -6.01 -10.46 -0.37
CA LYS A 136 -7.04 -10.25 0.66
C LYS A 136 -6.65 -10.78 2.04
N GLY A 137 -5.86 -11.84 2.10
CA GLY A 137 -5.41 -12.47 3.35
C GLY A 137 -4.24 -11.76 4.03
N SER A 138 -3.69 -10.70 3.43
CA SER A 138 -2.53 -9.97 3.95
C SER A 138 -2.78 -8.46 3.96
N LEU A 139 -2.30 -7.75 2.94
CA LEU A 139 -2.49 -6.31 2.78
C LEU A 139 -3.31 -6.04 1.50
N PRO A 140 -4.65 -6.05 1.58
CA PRO A 140 -5.49 -5.88 0.41
C PRO A 140 -5.19 -4.55 -0.30
N ALA A 141 -5.04 -4.61 -1.62
CA ALA A 141 -4.71 -3.47 -2.47
C ALA A 141 -5.94 -3.02 -3.30
N ASN A 142 -7.11 -2.93 -2.67
CA ASN A 142 -8.38 -2.64 -3.34
C ASN A 142 -8.57 -1.15 -3.69
N ALA A 143 -7.89 -0.26 -2.99
CA ALA A 143 -7.89 1.18 -3.26
C ALA A 143 -6.67 1.54 -4.11
N ILE A 144 -6.80 2.54 -4.99
CA ILE A 144 -5.72 3.03 -5.83
C ILE A 144 -5.41 4.50 -5.55
N PRO A 145 -4.11 4.86 -5.60
CA PRO A 145 -2.97 3.98 -5.77
C PRO A 145 -2.67 3.16 -4.51
N SER A 146 -2.13 1.97 -4.71
CA SER A 146 -1.55 1.13 -3.66
C SER A 146 -0.29 0.47 -4.19
N THR A 147 0.73 0.37 -3.35
CA THR A 147 1.97 -0.33 -3.71
C THR A 147 2.27 -1.40 -2.67
N VAL A 148 2.31 -2.66 -3.09
CA VAL A 148 2.62 -3.81 -2.23
C VAL A 148 4.07 -4.21 -2.43
N ILE A 149 4.77 -4.48 -1.33
CA ILE A 149 6.15 -4.95 -1.34
C ILE A 149 6.18 -6.42 -0.93
N ILE A 150 6.86 -7.23 -1.73
CA ILE A 150 7.07 -8.67 -1.53
C ILE A 150 8.53 -8.89 -1.20
N ASP A 151 8.83 -9.67 -0.15
CA ASP A 151 10.21 -10.00 0.23
C ASP A 151 10.83 -11.07 -0.68
N LYS A 152 12.12 -11.33 -0.50
CA LYS A 152 12.89 -12.32 -1.28
C LYS A 152 12.34 -13.76 -1.17
N ASN A 153 11.57 -14.04 -0.11
CA ASN A 153 10.92 -15.33 0.10
C ASN A 153 9.54 -15.43 -0.56
N GLY A 154 9.14 -14.40 -1.31
CA GLY A 154 7.83 -14.34 -1.97
C GLY A 154 6.67 -14.04 -1.02
N LYS A 155 6.95 -13.44 0.14
CA LYS A 155 5.92 -13.10 1.14
C LYS A 155 5.60 -11.61 1.14
N VAL A 156 4.34 -11.25 1.39
CA VAL A 156 3.90 -9.88 1.49
C VAL A 156 4.52 -9.24 2.75
N ALA A 157 5.36 -8.23 2.56
CA ALA A 157 6.14 -7.59 3.61
C ALA A 157 5.59 -6.22 4.02
N ALA A 158 5.09 -5.44 3.05
CA ALA A 158 4.58 -4.09 3.34
C ALA A 158 3.59 -3.63 2.28
N ARG A 159 2.83 -2.58 2.61
CA ARG A 159 2.02 -1.81 1.66
C ARG A 159 2.15 -0.32 1.91
N ILE A 160 2.24 0.44 0.82
CA ILE A 160 2.05 1.89 0.81
C ILE A 160 0.63 2.14 0.33
N SER A 161 -0.20 2.79 1.15
CA SER A 161 -1.58 3.16 0.80
C SER A 161 -1.62 4.61 0.34
N GLY A 162 -2.08 4.86 -0.88
CA GLY A 162 -2.04 6.17 -1.51
C GLY A 162 -0.73 6.43 -2.27
N VAL A 163 -0.48 7.70 -2.58
CA VAL A 163 0.63 8.11 -3.45
C VAL A 163 1.99 7.77 -2.84
N VAL A 164 2.80 7.11 -3.62
CA VAL A 164 4.20 6.82 -3.31
C VAL A 164 5.03 8.10 -3.35
N THR A 165 5.85 8.32 -2.33
CA THR A 165 6.90 9.34 -2.33
C THR A 165 8.27 8.70 -2.44
N VAL A 166 9.29 9.47 -2.86
CA VAL A 166 10.69 9.00 -2.90
C VAL A 166 11.09 8.40 -1.56
N ASN A 167 10.80 9.09 -0.45
CA ASN A 167 11.18 8.64 0.89
C ASN A 167 10.42 7.38 1.32
N SER A 168 9.10 7.29 1.06
CA SER A 168 8.32 6.11 1.44
C SER A 168 8.78 4.87 0.69
N LEU A 169 8.98 4.97 -0.63
CA LEU A 169 9.39 3.84 -1.45
C LEU A 169 10.82 3.38 -1.12
N LYS A 170 11.75 4.33 -1.00
CA LYS A 170 13.14 4.04 -0.61
C LYS A 170 13.21 3.29 0.72
N ASN A 171 12.61 3.86 1.76
CA ASN A 171 12.67 3.29 3.10
C ASN A 171 12.07 1.87 3.16
N VAL A 172 10.98 1.63 2.43
CA VAL A 172 10.33 0.32 2.42
C VAL A 172 11.17 -0.71 1.67
N ILE A 173 11.69 -0.36 0.48
CA ILE A 173 12.54 -1.25 -0.31
C ILE A 173 13.80 -1.61 0.47
N GLU A 174 14.52 -0.61 0.99
CA GLU A 174 15.77 -0.83 1.72
C GLU A 174 15.56 -1.66 2.98
N LYS A 175 14.49 -1.41 3.73
CA LYS A 175 14.16 -2.20 4.92
C LYS A 175 13.91 -3.67 4.56
N VAL A 176 13.07 -3.94 3.55
CA VAL A 176 12.72 -5.32 3.16
C VAL A 176 13.88 -6.03 2.47
N ALA A 177 14.73 -5.30 1.75
CA ALA A 177 15.90 -5.88 1.09
C ALA A 177 17.02 -6.28 2.06
N ASN A 178 17.11 -5.62 3.22
CA ASN A 178 18.12 -5.85 4.24
C ASN A 178 17.71 -6.88 5.32
N GLU A 179 16.55 -7.46 5.21
CA GLU A 179 16.08 -8.57 6.05
C GLU A 179 16.52 -9.94 5.45
#